data_e1ec873a9d45996d18a7f35f94a70ee1
#
_entry.id   e1ec873a9d45996d18a7f35f94a70ee1
#
_cell.length_a   1.000
_cell.length_b   1.000
_cell.length_c   1.000
_cell.angle_alpha   90.00
_cell.angle_beta   90.00
_cell.angle_gamma   90.00
#
_symmetry.space_group_name_H-M   'P 1'
#
loop_
_entity.id
_entity.type
_entity.pdbx_description
1 polymer ?
#
loop_
_entity_poly.entity_id
_entity_poly.type
_entity_poly.pdbx_seq_one_letter_code
_entity_poly.pdbx_strand_id
1 'polypeptide(L)'
;MYRELKSAEVKRALRQPLHRTDSEVRAYCLLPKSMRCRTERNPPIAFSNSKEAYFPDLLLRKERICIEIDGGYHKNRKEKDAERDQMFKSHGFIVIRIKNEDTEVDVAFWQRLLEGMEKDAKDRNDIRPFIAELQRIIDDEICSWTIIE
;
A
#
# COMPACT_ATOMS: atom_id res chain seq x y z
N MET A 1 2.42 10.74 17.80
CA MET A 1 2.03 10.59 16.38
C MET A 1 0.62 10.00 16.23
N TYR A 2 0.32 8.90 16.91
CA TYR A 2 -0.98 8.26 16.85
C TYR A 2 -1.82 8.60 18.07
N ARG A 3 -3.15 8.62 17.89
CA ARG A 3 -4.12 8.73 19.00
C ARG A 3 -4.81 7.38 19.22
N GLU A 4 -5.46 7.24 20.35
CA GLU A 4 -6.31 6.07 20.62
C GLU A 4 -7.52 6.05 19.69
N LEU A 5 -7.98 4.85 19.36
CA LEU A 5 -9.17 4.65 18.55
C LEU A 5 -10.42 4.84 19.39
N LYS A 6 -11.43 5.48 18.80
CA LYS A 6 -12.78 5.57 19.38
C LYS A 6 -13.48 4.22 19.25
N SER A 7 -14.48 3.97 20.12
CA SER A 7 -15.24 2.72 20.10
C SER A 7 -15.83 2.36 18.74
N ALA A 8 -16.38 3.35 18.02
CA ALA A 8 -16.90 3.14 16.67
C ALA A 8 -15.82 2.74 15.66
N GLU A 9 -14.61 3.29 15.81
CA GLU A 9 -13.45 2.97 14.96
C GLU A 9 -12.97 1.54 15.23
N VAL A 10 -12.94 1.10 16.48
CA VAL A 10 -12.59 -0.27 16.85
C VAL A 10 -13.60 -1.26 16.25
N LYS A 11 -14.90 -0.97 16.36
CA LYS A 11 -15.96 -1.81 15.77
C LYS A 11 -15.81 -1.93 14.26
N ARG A 12 -15.50 -0.84 13.58
CA ARG A 12 -15.25 -0.83 12.14
C ARG A 12 -14.02 -1.66 11.77
N ALA A 13 -12.94 -1.55 12.54
CA ALA A 13 -11.72 -2.32 12.34
C ALA A 13 -11.98 -3.83 12.40
N LEU A 14 -12.81 -4.27 13.32
CA LEU A 14 -13.16 -5.69 13.48
C LEU A 14 -13.96 -6.25 12.29
N ARG A 15 -14.62 -5.39 11.50
CA ARG A 15 -15.40 -5.78 10.32
C ARG A 15 -14.58 -5.79 9.03
N GLN A 16 -13.46 -5.07 8.97
CA GLN A 16 -12.68 -4.89 7.75
C GLN A 16 -12.24 -6.20 7.08
N PRO A 17 -11.78 -7.23 7.82
CA PRO A 17 -11.37 -8.49 7.19
C PRO A 17 -12.46 -9.19 6.37
N LEU A 18 -13.74 -8.89 6.65
CA LEU A 18 -14.88 -9.50 5.96
C LEU A 18 -15.21 -8.85 4.61
N HIS A 19 -14.62 -7.69 4.30
CA HIS A 19 -14.99 -6.86 3.16
C HIS A 19 -13.83 -6.61 2.18
N ARG A 20 -12.80 -7.47 2.19
CA ARG A 20 -11.67 -7.34 1.28
C ARG A 20 -12.07 -7.70 -0.15
N THR A 21 -11.70 -6.85 -1.10
CA THR A 21 -11.92 -7.12 -2.51
C THR A 21 -10.89 -8.13 -3.04
N ASP A 22 -11.20 -8.74 -4.19
CA ASP A 22 -10.26 -9.66 -4.85
C ASP A 22 -8.94 -8.97 -5.22
N SER A 23 -9.01 -7.70 -5.65
CA SER A 23 -7.81 -6.91 -5.98
C SER A 23 -6.92 -6.68 -4.76
N GLU A 24 -7.50 -6.42 -3.59
CA GLU A 24 -6.74 -6.26 -2.34
C GLU A 24 -6.05 -7.56 -1.95
N VAL A 25 -6.73 -8.70 -2.09
CA VAL A 25 -6.16 -10.02 -1.82
C VAL A 25 -5.00 -10.32 -2.79
N ARG A 26 -5.21 -10.08 -4.09
CA ARG A 26 -4.15 -10.27 -5.10
C ARG A 26 -2.94 -9.39 -4.80
N ALA A 27 -3.16 -8.11 -4.48
CA ALA A 27 -2.08 -7.18 -4.14
C ALA A 27 -1.25 -7.69 -2.97
N TYR A 28 -1.90 -8.13 -1.90
CA TYR A 28 -1.20 -8.67 -0.75
C TYR A 28 -0.36 -9.90 -1.13
N CYS A 29 -0.92 -10.81 -1.91
CA CYS A 29 -0.22 -12.03 -2.34
C CYS A 29 0.95 -11.74 -3.29
N LEU A 30 0.90 -10.63 -4.03
CA LEU A 30 1.96 -10.22 -4.95
C LEU A 30 3.12 -9.48 -4.27
N LEU A 31 2.93 -9.02 -3.03
CA LEU A 31 4.01 -8.36 -2.31
C LEU A 31 5.20 -9.31 -2.13
N PRO A 32 6.45 -8.80 -2.25
CA PRO A 32 7.62 -9.59 -1.88
C PRO A 32 7.49 -10.16 -0.47
N LYS A 33 8.00 -11.35 -0.26
CA LYS A 33 7.88 -12.06 1.03
C LYS A 33 8.36 -11.21 2.21
N SER A 34 9.46 -10.49 2.04
CA SER A 34 10.02 -9.63 3.09
C SER A 34 9.08 -8.47 3.47
N MET A 35 8.31 -7.97 2.52
CA MET A 35 7.29 -6.95 2.79
C MET A 35 6.02 -7.57 3.37
N ARG A 36 5.58 -8.68 2.77
CA ARG A 36 4.31 -9.33 3.13
C ARG A 36 4.25 -9.70 4.62
N CYS A 37 5.33 -10.21 5.19
CA CYS A 37 5.35 -10.61 6.59
C CYS A 37 5.23 -9.43 7.58
N ARG A 38 5.45 -8.19 7.11
CA ARG A 38 5.34 -6.97 7.91
C ARG A 38 4.11 -6.14 7.58
N THR A 39 3.36 -6.54 6.56
CA THR A 39 2.23 -5.76 6.04
C THR A 39 0.97 -6.05 6.85
N GLU A 40 0.37 -4.99 7.38
CA GLU A 40 -0.95 -5.02 7.98
C GLU A 40 -2.00 -4.83 6.89
N ARG A 41 -3.09 -5.57 6.98
CA ARG A 41 -4.18 -5.53 5.98
C ARG A 41 -5.39 -4.83 6.58
N ASN A 42 -5.78 -3.70 5.97
CA ASN A 42 -6.89 -2.86 6.43
C ASN A 42 -6.81 -2.50 7.91
N PRO A 43 -5.64 -2.12 8.44
CA PRO A 43 -5.54 -1.77 9.86
C PRO A 43 -6.18 -0.42 10.13
N PRO A 44 -6.71 -0.20 11.33
CA PRO A 44 -7.10 1.14 11.72
C PRO A 44 -5.86 1.96 12.06
N ILE A 45 -5.76 3.15 11.53
CA ILE A 45 -4.71 4.10 11.88
C ILE A 45 -5.32 5.48 12.13
N ALA A 46 -5.04 6.06 13.28
CA ALA A 46 -5.52 7.38 13.65
C ALA A 46 -4.34 8.23 14.11
N PHE A 47 -4.17 9.37 13.46
CA PHE A 47 -3.14 10.32 13.85
C PHE A 47 -3.65 11.28 14.92
N SER A 48 -2.75 11.83 15.73
CA SER A 48 -3.10 12.75 16.81
C SER A 48 -3.88 13.97 16.33
N ASN A 49 -3.68 14.40 15.08
CA ASN A 49 -4.35 15.53 14.45
C ASN A 49 -5.44 15.12 13.44
N SER A 50 -5.82 13.84 13.36
CA SER A 50 -6.90 13.41 12.50
C SER A 50 -8.22 13.30 13.26
N LYS A 51 -9.32 13.69 12.61
CA LYS A 51 -10.67 13.58 13.18
C LYS A 51 -11.19 12.14 13.14
N GLU A 52 -10.80 11.40 12.10
CA GLU A 52 -11.25 10.04 11.85
C GLU A 52 -10.05 9.10 11.76
N ALA A 53 -10.31 7.82 12.01
CA ALA A 53 -9.34 6.77 11.69
C ALA A 53 -9.41 6.45 10.20
N TYR A 54 -8.26 6.08 9.64
CA TYR A 54 -8.13 5.62 8.27
C TYR A 54 -7.93 4.11 8.25
N PHE A 55 -8.33 3.48 7.15
CA PHE A 55 -8.21 2.04 6.96
C PHE A 55 -7.50 1.77 5.63
N PRO A 56 -6.17 1.96 5.58
CA PRO A 56 -5.43 1.71 4.35
C PRO A 56 -5.52 0.24 3.96
N ASP A 57 -5.51 -0.04 2.66
CA ASP A 57 -5.62 -1.41 2.18
C ASP A 57 -4.45 -2.26 2.66
N LEU A 58 -3.23 -1.75 2.51
CA LEU A 58 -2.00 -2.40 2.97
C LEU A 58 -1.11 -1.35 3.65
N LEU A 59 -0.58 -1.68 4.82
CA LEU A 59 0.25 -0.75 5.58
C LEU A 59 1.50 -1.43 6.12
N LEU A 60 2.66 -0.85 5.81
CA LEU A 60 3.92 -1.14 6.46
C LEU A 60 4.19 0.00 7.45
N ARG A 61 3.75 -0.19 8.67
CA ARG A 61 3.73 0.87 9.69
C ARG A 61 5.14 1.34 10.08
N LYS A 62 6.04 0.41 10.28
CA LYS A 62 7.42 0.69 10.66
C LYS A 62 8.16 1.45 9.57
N GLU A 63 8.03 1.01 8.33
CA GLU A 63 8.67 1.59 7.17
C GLU A 63 7.93 2.84 6.65
N ARG A 64 6.72 3.08 7.14
CA ARG A 64 5.84 4.19 6.74
C ARG A 64 5.52 4.16 5.25
N ILE A 65 5.03 3.02 4.81
CA ILE A 65 4.55 2.81 3.44
C ILE A 65 3.06 2.46 3.50
N CYS A 66 2.24 3.21 2.79
CA CYS A 66 0.81 3.00 2.66
C CYS A 66 0.50 2.64 1.21
N ILE A 67 -0.12 1.50 0.97
CA ILE A 67 -0.49 1.05 -0.37
C ILE A 67 -2.01 1.01 -0.47
N GLU A 68 -2.55 1.73 -1.44
CA GLU A 68 -3.98 1.79 -1.73
C GLU A 68 -4.29 1.16 -3.08
N ILE A 69 -5.29 0.31 -3.12
CA ILE A 69 -5.74 -0.36 -4.34
C ILE A 69 -7.01 0.34 -4.82
N ASP A 70 -6.90 1.04 -5.94
CA ASP A 70 -7.98 1.89 -6.44
C ASP A 70 -8.88 1.17 -7.45
N GLY A 71 -10.17 1.09 -7.12
CA GLY A 71 -11.21 0.72 -8.06
C GLY A 71 -11.75 1.96 -8.79
N GLY A 72 -12.42 1.77 -9.93
CA GLY A 72 -12.84 2.85 -10.83
C GLY A 72 -13.97 3.77 -10.37
N TYR A 73 -14.42 3.68 -9.12
CA TYR A 73 -15.63 4.38 -8.64
C TYR A 73 -15.36 5.62 -7.77
N HIS A 74 -14.19 6.26 -7.87
CA HIS A 74 -13.78 7.30 -6.93
C HIS A 74 -14.00 8.75 -7.38
N LYS A 75 -14.87 9.01 -8.36
CA LYS A 75 -15.11 10.38 -8.86
C LYS A 75 -15.58 11.35 -7.77
N ASN A 76 -16.34 10.85 -6.77
CA ASN A 76 -16.90 11.66 -5.69
C ASN A 76 -16.04 11.69 -4.42
N ARG A 77 -14.89 10.99 -4.41
CA ARG A 77 -14.02 10.86 -3.24
C ARG A 77 -12.64 11.49 -3.42
N LYS A 78 -12.37 12.15 -4.54
CA LYS A 78 -11.05 12.72 -4.83
C LYS A 78 -10.54 13.67 -3.76
N GLU A 79 -11.42 14.53 -3.23
CA GLU A 79 -11.05 15.48 -2.18
C GLU A 79 -10.71 14.78 -0.88
N LYS A 80 -11.53 13.81 -0.45
CA LYS A 80 -11.29 13.02 0.76
C LYS A 80 -10.03 12.17 0.64
N ASP A 81 -9.79 11.59 -0.54
CA ASP A 81 -8.58 10.82 -0.80
C ASP A 81 -7.33 11.71 -0.76
N ALA A 82 -7.42 12.91 -1.33
CA ALA A 82 -6.32 13.89 -1.28
C ALA A 82 -6.00 14.34 0.15
N GLU A 83 -7.02 14.58 0.97
CA GLU A 83 -6.85 14.93 2.38
C GLU A 83 -6.20 13.79 3.16
N ARG A 84 -6.64 12.56 2.92
CA ARG A 84 -6.07 11.36 3.54
C ARG A 84 -4.61 11.17 3.14
N ASP A 85 -4.30 11.27 1.86
CA ASP A 85 -2.93 11.16 1.36
C ASP A 85 -2.03 12.22 1.99
N GLN A 86 -2.54 13.45 2.08
CA GLN A 86 -1.80 14.54 2.70
C GLN A 86 -1.56 14.28 4.19
N MET A 87 -2.53 13.70 4.90
CA MET A 87 -2.37 13.35 6.31
C MET A 87 -1.26 12.30 6.48
N PHE A 88 -1.27 11.24 5.66
CA PHE A 88 -0.22 10.23 5.69
C PHE A 88 1.15 10.83 5.35
N LYS A 89 1.24 11.62 4.29
CA LYS A 89 2.49 12.26 3.88
C LYS A 89 3.04 13.21 4.93
N SER A 90 2.17 13.95 5.61
CA SER A 90 2.60 14.87 6.69
C SER A 90 3.23 14.14 7.87
N HIS A 91 2.93 12.85 8.03
CA HIS A 91 3.53 11.98 9.05
C HIS A 91 4.66 11.10 8.51
N GLY A 92 5.20 11.43 7.34
CA GLY A 92 6.37 10.77 6.76
C GLY A 92 6.07 9.47 6.02
N PHE A 93 4.81 9.21 5.68
CA PHE A 93 4.44 8.03 4.90
C PHE A 93 4.63 8.27 3.41
N ILE A 94 5.05 7.22 2.72
CA ILE A 94 4.97 7.11 1.27
C ILE A 94 3.60 6.52 0.96
N VAL A 95 2.83 7.18 0.10
CA VAL A 95 1.52 6.69 -0.33
C VAL A 95 1.62 6.21 -1.78
N ILE A 96 1.36 4.93 -1.98
CA ILE A 96 1.42 4.30 -3.30
C ILE A 96 0.01 3.88 -3.70
N ARG A 97 -0.47 4.38 -4.84
CA ARG A 97 -1.77 4.01 -5.38
C ARG A 97 -1.59 3.11 -6.59
N ILE A 98 -2.25 1.96 -6.56
CA ILE A 98 -2.19 0.94 -7.60
C ILE A 98 -3.62 0.67 -8.08
N LYS A 99 -3.85 0.72 -9.38
CA LYS A 99 -5.16 0.43 -9.96
C LYS A 99 -5.49 -1.07 -9.85
N ASN A 100 -6.77 -1.39 -9.74
CA ASN A 100 -7.24 -2.77 -9.66
C ASN A 100 -6.70 -3.62 -10.80
N GLU A 101 -6.74 -3.12 -12.03
CA GLU A 101 -6.25 -3.85 -13.22
C GLU A 101 -4.76 -4.18 -13.15
N ASP A 102 -3.95 -3.37 -12.48
CA ASP A 102 -2.53 -3.64 -12.31
C ASP A 102 -2.25 -4.80 -11.36
N THR A 103 -3.22 -5.21 -10.54
CA THR A 103 -3.09 -6.38 -9.67
C THR A 103 -3.28 -7.69 -10.41
N GLU A 104 -3.76 -7.65 -11.65
CA GLU A 104 -4.00 -8.82 -12.49
C GLU A 104 -2.77 -9.25 -13.26
N VAL A 105 -1.74 -8.40 -13.34
CA VAL A 105 -0.49 -8.66 -14.03
C VAL A 105 0.67 -8.44 -13.06
N ASP A 106 1.36 -9.50 -12.68
CA ASP A 106 2.41 -9.50 -11.66
C ASP A 106 3.47 -8.41 -11.92
N VAL A 107 4.00 -8.36 -13.12
CA VAL A 107 5.05 -7.38 -13.48
C VAL A 107 4.52 -5.96 -13.39
N ALA A 108 3.28 -5.71 -13.81
CA ALA A 108 2.67 -4.38 -13.73
C ALA A 108 2.55 -3.92 -12.28
N PHE A 109 2.09 -4.81 -11.40
CA PHE A 109 1.98 -4.54 -9.97
C PHE A 109 3.35 -4.19 -9.36
N TRP A 110 4.36 -5.03 -9.58
CA TRP A 110 5.70 -4.81 -9.04
C TRP A 110 6.34 -3.53 -9.56
N GLN A 111 6.14 -3.20 -10.84
CA GLN A 111 6.65 -1.95 -11.42
C GLN A 111 5.99 -0.73 -10.80
N ARG A 112 4.67 -0.76 -10.57
CA ARG A 112 3.96 0.35 -9.92
C ARG A 112 4.41 0.54 -8.48
N LEU A 113 4.61 -0.56 -7.76
CA LEU A 113 5.11 -0.53 -6.39
C LEU A 113 6.52 0.05 -6.34
N LEU A 114 7.40 -0.39 -7.24
CA LEU A 114 8.77 0.10 -7.36
C LEU A 114 8.80 1.61 -7.67
N GLU A 115 8.05 2.06 -8.67
CA GLU A 115 7.95 3.47 -9.05
C GLU A 115 7.49 4.34 -7.87
N GLY A 116 6.49 3.88 -7.14
CA GLY A 116 5.97 4.60 -5.99
C GLY A 116 7.00 4.75 -4.87
N MET A 117 7.76 3.70 -4.61
CA MET A 117 8.84 3.76 -3.61
C MET A 117 9.99 4.66 -4.05
N GLU A 118 10.45 4.52 -5.29
CA GLU A 118 11.56 5.32 -5.81
C GLU A 118 11.25 6.82 -5.86
N LYS A 119 10.02 7.17 -6.20
CA LYS A 119 9.60 8.57 -6.31
C LYS A 119 9.80 9.34 -5.00
N ASP A 120 9.47 8.72 -3.87
CA ASP A 120 9.45 9.39 -2.57
C ASP A 120 10.55 8.88 -1.62
N ALA A 121 11.47 8.06 -2.14
CA ALA A 121 12.48 7.37 -1.33
C ALA A 121 13.83 8.11 -1.19
N LYS A 122 13.95 9.34 -1.65
CA LYS A 122 15.23 10.04 -1.85
C LYS A 122 16.21 9.93 -0.67
N ASP A 123 15.72 9.95 0.57
CA ASP A 123 16.56 9.92 1.76
C ASP A 123 16.22 8.73 2.69
N ARG A 124 15.52 7.73 2.16
CA ARG A 124 15.01 6.61 2.93
C ARG A 124 15.83 5.33 2.73
N ASN A 125 16.88 5.17 3.54
CA ASN A 125 17.73 3.97 3.51
C ASN A 125 16.98 2.71 3.96
N ASP A 126 15.95 2.86 4.78
CA ASP A 126 15.16 1.75 5.34
C ASP A 126 14.35 0.98 4.29
N ILE A 127 14.01 1.59 3.16
CA ILE A 127 13.25 0.95 2.08
C ILE A 127 14.12 0.47 0.91
N ARG A 128 15.41 0.80 0.89
CA ARG A 128 16.33 0.35 -0.16
C ARG A 128 16.38 -1.17 -0.34
N PRO A 129 16.36 -1.97 0.72
CA PRO A 129 16.29 -3.44 0.56
C PRO A 129 15.06 -3.91 -0.20
N PHE A 130 13.91 -3.27 0.01
CA PHE A 130 12.67 -3.58 -0.71
C PHE A 130 12.76 -3.22 -2.18
N ILE A 131 13.34 -2.06 -2.49
CA ILE A 131 13.57 -1.61 -3.86
C ILE A 131 14.47 -2.60 -4.60
N ALA A 132 15.56 -3.01 -3.98
CA ALA A 132 16.50 -3.99 -4.56
C ALA A 132 15.82 -5.34 -4.81
N GLU A 133 15.00 -5.81 -3.87
CA GLU A 133 14.26 -7.05 -4.02
C GLU A 133 13.24 -6.99 -5.16
N LEU A 134 12.48 -5.90 -5.26
CA LEU A 134 11.54 -5.69 -6.35
C LEU A 134 12.23 -5.65 -7.71
N GLN A 135 13.35 -4.95 -7.80
CA GLN A 135 14.12 -4.89 -9.03
C GLN A 135 14.61 -6.28 -9.46
N ARG A 136 15.08 -7.08 -8.50
CA ARG A 136 15.51 -8.45 -8.75
C ARG A 136 14.37 -9.32 -9.26
N ILE A 137 13.20 -9.23 -8.62
CA ILE A 137 11.99 -9.98 -9.00
C ILE A 137 11.57 -9.62 -10.43
N ILE A 138 11.53 -8.35 -10.74
CA ILE A 138 11.15 -7.85 -12.07
C ILE A 138 12.15 -8.34 -13.11
N ASP A 139 13.44 -8.25 -12.84
CA ASP A 139 14.50 -8.70 -13.74
C ASP A 139 14.43 -10.20 -13.99
N ASP A 140 14.21 -11.00 -12.95
CA ASP A 140 14.08 -12.45 -13.05
C ASP A 140 12.85 -12.84 -13.88
N GLU A 141 11.74 -12.14 -13.72
CA GLU A 141 10.52 -12.40 -14.48
C GLU A 141 10.69 -12.07 -15.96
N ILE A 142 11.31 -10.94 -16.27
CA ILE A 142 11.63 -10.54 -17.66
C ILE A 142 12.57 -11.55 -18.31
N CYS A 143 13.59 -12.02 -17.60
CA CYS A 143 14.52 -13.04 -18.10
C CYS A 143 13.81 -14.37 -18.38
N SER A 144 12.88 -14.80 -17.51
CA SER A 144 12.08 -16.01 -17.69
C SER A 144 11.28 -15.95 -19.01
N TRP A 145 10.70 -14.82 -19.31
CA TRP A 145 9.93 -14.62 -20.55
C TRP A 145 10.81 -14.68 -21.80
N THR A 146 12.01 -14.14 -21.71
CA THR A 146 12.98 -14.14 -22.81
C THR A 146 13.48 -15.56 -23.14
N ILE A 147 13.58 -16.44 -22.16
CA ILE A 147 14.02 -17.83 -22.33
C ILE A 147 12.95 -18.70 -23.00
N ILE A 148 11.68 -18.37 -22.85
CA ILE A 148 10.54 -19.12 -23.41
C ILE A 148 10.33 -18.81 -24.91
N GLU A 149 10.78 -17.67 -25.38
CA GLU A 149 10.76 -17.29 -26.80
C GLU A 149 11.88 -17.98 -27.58
#